data_6869b282c47dbf34d735cf3270c45ec1
#
_entry.id   6869b282c47dbf34d735cf3270c45ec1
#
_cell.length_a   1.000
_cell.length_b   1.000
_cell.length_c   1.000
_cell.angle_alpha   90.00
_cell.angle_beta   90.00
_cell.angle_gamma   90.00
#
_symmetry.space_group_name_H-M   'P 1'
#
loop_
_entity.id
_entity.type
_entity.pdbx_description
1 polymer ?
#
loop_
_entity_poly.entity_id
_entity_poly.type
_entity_poly.pdbx_seq_one_letter_code
_entity_poly.pdbx_strand_id
1 'polypeptide(L)'
;DEESRQEICKYLTKHHKGYIVVSHDRNFLNQVTDHVLAIENTEIHLYQGNYATYEQIKEGRDEFNREKNEKLAGEIKNLHNQKEQFYHWAQKIEARKNLGQKTQYILNRRARVNKAAIGHAAAKMMKKSITRRNRMDKKIEEKEGLMVNIEDIPKLTMYFQAIYHSTLLESRGLGLKVG
;
A
#
# COMPACT_ATOMS: atom_id res chain seq x y z
N ASP A 1 25.00 24.73 -18.53
CA ASP A 1 25.03 24.92 -19.97
C ASP A 1 24.87 23.60 -20.71
N GLU A 2 24.09 23.59 -21.80
CA GLU A 2 23.86 22.41 -22.65
C GLU A 2 25.18 21.93 -23.32
N GLU A 3 26.03 22.87 -23.76
CA GLU A 3 27.30 22.57 -24.38
C GLU A 3 28.26 21.87 -23.43
N SER A 4 28.39 22.37 -22.20
CA SER A 4 29.24 21.75 -21.18
C SER A 4 28.77 20.33 -20.82
N ARG A 5 27.47 20.12 -20.82
CA ARG A 5 26.89 18.78 -20.59
C ARG A 5 27.25 17.80 -21.69
N GLN A 6 27.15 18.24 -22.95
CA GLN A 6 27.52 17.41 -24.10
C GLN A 6 29.02 17.09 -24.11
N GLU A 7 29.87 18.01 -23.70
CA GLU A 7 31.31 17.75 -23.57
C GLU A 7 31.60 16.70 -22.50
N ILE A 8 30.95 16.79 -21.35
CA ILE A 8 31.08 15.80 -20.27
C ILE A 8 30.58 14.43 -20.73
N CYS A 9 29.43 14.35 -21.43
CA CYS A 9 28.94 13.10 -22.02
C CYS A 9 29.98 12.47 -22.95
N LYS A 10 30.55 13.26 -23.90
CA LYS A 10 31.57 12.79 -24.82
C LYS A 10 32.85 12.31 -24.12
N TYR A 11 33.24 13.01 -23.05
CA TYR A 11 34.39 12.62 -22.24
C TYR A 11 34.16 11.29 -21.54
N LEU A 12 33.03 11.15 -20.82
CA LEU A 12 32.69 9.94 -20.07
C LEU A 12 32.50 8.73 -20.98
N THR A 13 31.83 8.89 -22.11
CA THR A 13 31.64 7.80 -23.09
C THR A 13 32.93 7.30 -23.70
N LYS A 14 33.93 8.17 -23.84
CA LYS A 14 35.27 7.81 -24.36
C LYS A 14 36.22 7.27 -23.28
N HIS A 15 35.83 7.41 -22.01
CA HIS A 15 36.70 7.03 -20.90
C HIS A 15 36.62 5.52 -20.64
N HIS A 16 37.75 4.83 -20.82
CA HIS A 16 37.81 3.36 -20.61
C HIS A 16 37.94 2.91 -19.16
N LYS A 17 37.96 3.83 -18.20
CA LYS A 17 38.01 3.51 -16.76
C LYS A 17 36.57 3.53 -16.18
N GLY A 18 36.30 2.64 -15.24
CA GLY A 18 35.01 2.66 -14.52
C GLY A 18 34.80 3.96 -13.74
N TYR A 19 33.60 4.47 -13.74
CA TYR A 19 33.19 5.66 -13.01
C TYR A 19 31.80 5.46 -12.38
N ILE A 20 31.52 6.24 -11.36
CA ILE A 20 30.19 6.30 -10.74
C ILE A 20 29.72 7.76 -10.88
N VAL A 21 28.50 7.91 -11.39
CA VAL A 21 27.85 9.21 -11.60
C VAL A 21 26.60 9.30 -10.74
N VAL A 22 26.42 10.43 -10.08
CA VAL A 22 25.18 10.78 -9.37
C VAL A 22 24.62 12.04 -10.01
N SER A 23 23.41 11.98 -10.55
CA SER A 23 22.76 13.11 -11.21
C SER A 23 21.23 13.01 -11.10
N HIS A 24 20.56 14.15 -11.16
CA HIS A 24 19.12 14.25 -11.31
C HIS A 24 18.68 14.38 -12.77
N ASP A 25 19.63 14.51 -13.69
CA ASP A 25 19.37 14.64 -15.11
C ASP A 25 19.25 13.26 -15.76
N ARG A 26 18.02 12.85 -16.02
CA ARG A 26 17.69 11.56 -16.64
C ARG A 26 18.29 11.40 -18.03
N ASN A 27 18.28 12.47 -18.83
CA ASN A 27 18.84 12.45 -20.19
C ASN A 27 20.35 12.24 -20.17
N PHE A 28 21.03 12.91 -19.25
CA PHE A 28 22.46 12.72 -19.02
C PHE A 28 22.78 11.29 -18.58
N LEU A 29 22.07 10.77 -17.57
CA LEU A 29 22.26 9.39 -17.11
C LEU A 29 22.05 8.38 -18.24
N ASN A 30 21.02 8.55 -19.07
CA ASN A 30 20.75 7.65 -20.19
C ASN A 30 21.87 7.56 -21.22
N GLN A 31 22.65 8.64 -21.38
CA GLN A 31 23.73 8.69 -22.35
C GLN A 31 25.04 8.10 -21.82
N VAL A 32 25.29 8.19 -20.51
CA VAL A 32 26.59 7.88 -19.93
C VAL A 32 26.62 6.61 -19.08
N THR A 33 25.47 6.03 -18.73
CA THR A 33 25.42 4.85 -17.86
C THR A 33 25.04 3.59 -18.62
N ASP A 34 25.71 2.49 -18.28
CA ASP A 34 25.42 1.13 -18.72
C ASP A 34 24.89 0.24 -17.60
N HIS A 35 25.01 0.70 -16.35
CA HIS A 35 24.46 0.08 -15.16
C HIS A 35 23.88 1.14 -14.24
N VAL A 36 22.82 0.78 -13.52
CA VAL A 36 22.19 1.64 -12.50
C VAL A 36 22.28 0.96 -11.14
N LEU A 37 22.84 1.67 -10.17
CA LEU A 37 22.89 1.25 -8.78
C LEU A 37 21.80 1.99 -8.02
N ALA A 38 20.71 1.30 -7.70
CA ALA A 38 19.58 1.86 -6.97
C ALA A 38 19.68 1.50 -5.49
N ILE A 39 19.44 2.48 -4.61
CA ILE A 39 19.31 2.29 -3.18
C ILE A 39 17.82 2.36 -2.85
N GLU A 40 17.21 1.22 -2.55
CA GLU A 40 15.78 1.08 -2.30
C GLU A 40 15.54 0.30 -1.00
N ASN A 41 14.69 0.80 -0.12
CA ASN A 41 14.32 0.11 1.13
C ASN A 41 15.51 -0.42 1.94
N THR A 42 16.61 0.37 2.03
CA THR A 42 17.88 0.00 2.70
C THR A 42 18.70 -1.10 2.01
N GLU A 43 18.31 -1.53 0.83
CA GLU A 43 19.05 -2.48 0.00
C GLU A 43 19.64 -1.81 -1.24
N ILE A 44 20.72 -2.37 -1.74
CA ILE A 44 21.40 -1.88 -2.96
C ILE A 44 21.14 -2.88 -4.07
N HIS A 45 20.51 -2.42 -5.13
CA HIS A 45 20.21 -3.22 -6.32
C HIS A 45 21.01 -2.72 -7.52
N LEU A 46 21.68 -3.64 -8.20
CA LEU A 46 22.40 -3.35 -9.44
C LEU A 46 21.55 -3.79 -10.64
N TYR A 47 21.22 -2.85 -11.51
CA TYR A 47 20.50 -3.09 -12.76
C TYR A 47 21.44 -2.92 -13.95
N GLN A 48 21.39 -3.88 -14.87
CA GLN A 48 22.11 -3.78 -16.13
C GLN A 48 21.27 -3.00 -17.14
N GLY A 49 21.87 -2.00 -17.75
CA GLY A 49 21.23 -1.09 -18.71
C GLY A 49 21.32 0.38 -18.28
N ASN A 50 20.78 1.26 -19.09
CA ASN A 50 20.73 2.68 -18.80
C ASN A 50 19.56 3.04 -17.85
N TYR A 51 19.47 4.33 -17.51
CA TYR A 51 18.43 4.81 -16.60
C TYR A 51 17.00 4.52 -17.10
N ALA A 52 16.74 4.63 -18.43
CA ALA A 52 15.42 4.33 -18.99
C ALA A 52 15.04 2.85 -18.81
N THR A 53 16.00 1.95 -18.99
CA THR A 53 15.79 0.50 -18.75
C THR A 53 15.45 0.23 -17.28
N TYR A 54 16.17 0.86 -16.36
CA TYR A 54 15.88 0.78 -14.93
C TYR A 54 14.47 1.29 -14.61
N GLU A 55 14.09 2.47 -15.17
CA GLU A 55 12.78 3.08 -14.94
C GLU A 55 11.64 2.15 -15.38
N GLN A 56 11.75 1.52 -16.56
CA GLN A 56 10.79 0.54 -17.05
C GLN A 56 10.66 -0.69 -16.13
N ILE A 57 11.81 -1.22 -15.67
CA ILE A 57 11.81 -2.36 -14.75
C ILE A 57 11.17 -1.98 -13.42
N LYS A 58 11.49 -0.79 -12.90
CA LYS A 58 10.91 -0.27 -11.66
C LYS A 58 9.40 -0.09 -11.78
N GLU A 59 8.93 0.58 -12.84
CA GLU A 59 7.49 0.78 -13.08
C GLU A 59 6.73 -0.55 -13.14
N GLY A 60 7.22 -1.52 -13.92
CA GLY A 60 6.58 -2.83 -14.02
C GLY A 60 6.56 -3.59 -12.69
N ARG A 61 7.62 -3.49 -11.88
CA ARG A 61 7.66 -4.08 -10.54
C ARG A 61 6.68 -3.40 -9.59
N ASP A 62 6.63 -2.08 -9.63
CA ASP A 62 5.75 -1.30 -8.76
C ASP A 62 4.27 -1.51 -9.11
N GLU A 63 3.93 -1.63 -10.40
CA GLU A 63 2.60 -2.00 -10.86
C GLU A 63 2.20 -3.39 -10.39
N PHE A 64 3.06 -4.39 -10.57
CA PHE A 64 2.84 -5.75 -10.06
C PHE A 64 2.63 -5.77 -8.53
N ASN A 65 3.44 -5.02 -7.80
CA ASN A 65 3.33 -4.93 -6.34
C ASN A 65 2.03 -4.21 -5.91
N ARG A 66 1.57 -3.17 -6.65
CA ARG A 66 0.27 -2.53 -6.41
C ARG A 66 -0.88 -3.50 -6.57
N GLU A 67 -0.93 -4.23 -7.68
CA GLU A 67 -1.97 -5.24 -7.89
C GLU A 67 -1.96 -6.33 -6.80
N LYS A 68 -0.77 -6.76 -6.38
CA LYS A 68 -0.63 -7.72 -5.29
C LYS A 68 -1.15 -7.15 -3.97
N ASN A 69 -0.78 -5.91 -3.65
CA ASN A 69 -1.25 -5.22 -2.45
C ASN A 69 -2.76 -5.01 -2.45
N GLU A 70 -3.37 -4.64 -3.59
CA GLU A 70 -4.82 -4.51 -3.73
C GLU A 70 -5.55 -5.83 -3.47
N LYS A 71 -5.05 -6.94 -4.02
CA LYS A 71 -5.60 -8.29 -3.76
C LYS A 71 -5.51 -8.64 -2.28
N LEU A 72 -4.34 -8.42 -1.65
CA LEU A 72 -4.14 -8.66 -0.22
C LEU A 72 -5.07 -7.78 0.65
N ALA A 73 -5.20 -6.50 0.32
CA ALA A 73 -6.11 -5.57 1.01
C ALA A 73 -7.57 -6.03 0.91
N GLY A 74 -8.00 -6.50 -0.27
CA GLY A 74 -9.33 -7.09 -0.47
C GLY A 74 -9.56 -8.32 0.40
N GLU A 75 -8.58 -9.22 0.49
CA GLU A 75 -8.65 -10.42 1.32
C GLU A 75 -8.65 -10.09 2.81
N ILE A 76 -7.83 -9.14 3.26
CA ILE A 76 -7.81 -8.63 4.64
C ILE A 76 -9.18 -8.04 5.00
N LYS A 77 -9.75 -7.20 4.12
CA LYS A 77 -11.09 -6.63 4.31
C LYS A 77 -12.16 -7.71 4.45
N ASN A 78 -12.10 -8.75 3.63
CA ASN A 78 -13.03 -9.88 3.73
C ASN A 78 -12.88 -10.64 5.04
N LEU A 79 -11.65 -10.86 5.53
CA LEU A 79 -11.40 -11.48 6.83
C LEU A 79 -11.94 -10.63 7.99
N HIS A 80 -11.77 -9.30 7.93
CA HIS A 80 -12.37 -8.38 8.90
C HIS A 80 -13.89 -8.45 8.91
N ASN A 81 -14.52 -8.42 7.73
CA ASN A 81 -15.98 -8.54 7.61
C ASN A 81 -16.50 -9.88 8.19
N GLN A 82 -15.81 -10.99 7.90
CA GLN A 82 -16.14 -12.29 8.49
C GLN A 82 -16.00 -12.28 10.01
N LYS A 83 -14.94 -11.66 10.55
CA LYS A 83 -14.70 -11.51 11.99
C LYS A 83 -15.84 -10.75 12.66
N GLU A 84 -16.28 -9.63 12.06
CA GLU A 84 -17.41 -8.83 12.54
C GLU A 84 -18.74 -9.64 12.49
N GLN A 85 -19.00 -10.35 11.40
CA GLN A 85 -20.19 -11.20 11.30
C GLN A 85 -20.22 -12.27 12.39
N PHE A 86 -19.08 -12.93 12.68
CA PHE A 86 -18.99 -13.90 13.76
C PHE A 86 -19.20 -13.27 15.14
N TYR A 87 -18.67 -12.06 15.35
CA TYR A 87 -18.87 -11.33 16.60
C TYR A 87 -20.36 -11.01 16.82
N HIS A 88 -21.03 -10.45 15.82
CA HIS A 88 -22.46 -10.16 15.89
C HIS A 88 -23.31 -11.42 16.07
N TRP A 89 -22.92 -12.51 15.44
CA TRP A 89 -23.61 -13.78 15.62
C TRP A 89 -23.45 -14.33 17.04
N ALA A 90 -22.26 -14.27 17.61
CA ALA A 90 -22.00 -14.65 19.00
C ALA A 90 -22.82 -13.80 19.99
N GLN A 91 -22.89 -12.48 19.78
CA GLN A 91 -23.73 -11.58 20.59
C GLN A 91 -25.22 -11.94 20.51
N LYS A 92 -25.73 -12.26 19.31
CA LYS A 92 -27.13 -12.69 19.16
C LYS A 92 -27.44 -13.98 19.92
N ILE A 93 -26.50 -14.92 19.97
CA ILE A 93 -26.65 -16.16 20.74
C ILE A 93 -26.67 -15.86 22.25
N GLU A 94 -25.80 -15.00 22.72
CA GLU A 94 -25.73 -14.57 24.12
C GLU A 94 -27.03 -13.84 24.53
N ALA A 95 -27.53 -12.92 23.69
CA ALA A 95 -28.77 -12.21 23.90
C ALA A 95 -29.97 -13.17 23.96
N ARG A 96 -30.02 -14.21 23.09
CA ARG A 96 -31.08 -15.25 23.15
C ARG A 96 -31.01 -16.07 24.41
N LYS A 97 -29.81 -16.35 24.95
CA LYS A 97 -29.66 -17.04 26.24
C LYS A 97 -30.29 -16.22 27.37
N ASN A 98 -30.07 -14.92 27.39
CA ASN A 98 -30.63 -14.02 28.42
C ASN A 98 -32.13 -13.80 28.23
N LEU A 99 -32.64 -13.74 27.01
CA LEU A 99 -34.08 -13.64 26.71
C LEU A 99 -34.81 -14.92 27.08
N GLY A 100 -34.19 -16.09 26.83
CA GLY A 100 -34.73 -17.40 27.24
C GLY A 100 -34.95 -17.50 28.75
N GLN A 101 -34.17 -16.81 29.58
CA GLN A 101 -34.38 -16.78 31.02
C GLN A 101 -35.66 -16.01 31.42
N LYS A 102 -36.00 -14.92 30.72
CA LYS A 102 -37.25 -14.17 30.95
C LYS A 102 -38.50 -14.89 30.44
N THR A 103 -38.42 -15.47 29.26
CA THR A 103 -39.53 -16.20 28.60
C THR A 103 -39.76 -17.56 29.24
N GLN A 104 -38.74 -18.18 29.81
CA GLN A 104 -38.80 -19.46 30.49
C GLN A 104 -39.60 -19.42 31.82
N TYR A 105 -39.68 -18.25 32.46
CA TYR A 105 -40.57 -18.05 33.61
C TYR A 105 -42.04 -18.19 33.20
N ILE A 106 -42.41 -17.84 31.99
CA ILE A 106 -43.76 -17.91 31.43
C ILE A 106 -44.05 -19.31 30.86
N LEU A 107 -43.06 -19.99 30.27
CA LEU A 107 -43.22 -21.29 29.59
C LEU A 107 -42.96 -22.51 30.49
N ASN A 108 -42.48 -22.33 31.72
CA ASN A 108 -42.05 -23.40 32.63
C ASN A 108 -43.19 -24.28 33.17
N ARG A 109 -44.43 -24.09 32.68
CA ARG A 109 -45.53 -24.98 33.05
C ARG A 109 -45.62 -26.28 32.22
N ARG A 110 -44.90 -26.39 31.07
CA ARG A 110 -45.03 -27.55 30.16
C ARG A 110 -43.76 -28.19 29.57
N ALA A 111 -42.58 -27.64 29.72
CA ALA A 111 -41.36 -28.27 29.18
C ALA A 111 -40.19 -28.09 30.15
N ARG A 112 -39.65 -29.18 30.69
CA ARG A 112 -38.36 -29.24 31.37
C ARG A 112 -37.24 -29.00 30.34
N VAL A 113 -36.93 -27.77 30.03
CA VAL A 113 -35.81 -27.42 29.21
C VAL A 113 -34.54 -27.61 30.03
N ASN A 114 -33.66 -28.49 29.56
CA ASN A 114 -32.39 -28.81 30.22
C ASN A 114 -31.43 -27.60 30.13
N LYS A 115 -31.45 -26.75 31.17
CA LYS A 115 -30.61 -25.53 31.27
C LYS A 115 -29.13 -25.83 31.11
N ALA A 116 -28.69 -26.99 31.60
CA ALA A 116 -27.28 -27.41 31.48
C ALA A 116 -26.88 -27.66 30.03
N ALA A 117 -27.73 -28.29 29.22
CA ALA A 117 -27.46 -28.56 27.81
C ALA A 117 -27.36 -27.27 26.98
N ILE A 118 -28.24 -26.28 27.23
CA ILE A 118 -28.19 -24.97 26.57
C ILE A 118 -26.92 -24.20 26.96
N GLY A 119 -26.57 -24.22 28.27
CA GLY A 119 -25.34 -23.60 28.77
C GLY A 119 -24.08 -24.22 28.13
N HIS A 120 -24.03 -25.55 28.05
CA HIS A 120 -22.93 -26.28 27.41
C HIS A 120 -22.80 -25.96 25.89
N ALA A 121 -23.94 -25.93 25.18
CA ALA A 121 -23.96 -25.59 23.77
C ALA A 121 -23.47 -24.15 23.52
N ALA A 122 -23.93 -23.19 24.33
CA ALA A 122 -23.48 -21.79 24.25
C ALA A 122 -21.98 -21.65 24.55
N ALA A 123 -21.47 -22.31 25.59
CA ALA A 123 -20.06 -22.31 25.94
C ALA A 123 -19.19 -22.92 24.82
N LYS A 124 -19.63 -24.04 24.21
CA LYS A 124 -18.96 -24.68 23.08
C LYS A 124 -18.93 -23.77 21.84
N MET A 125 -20.02 -23.05 21.57
CA MET A 125 -20.09 -22.08 20.47
C MET A 125 -19.19 -20.89 20.73
N MET A 126 -19.16 -20.35 21.93
CA MET A 126 -18.27 -19.24 22.31
C MET A 126 -16.79 -19.63 22.14
N LYS A 127 -16.41 -20.82 22.60
CA LYS A 127 -15.04 -21.33 22.43
C LYS A 127 -14.66 -21.49 20.96
N LYS A 128 -15.58 -21.99 20.11
CA LYS A 128 -15.37 -22.06 18.66
C LYS A 128 -15.21 -20.67 18.02
N SER A 129 -16.00 -19.69 18.46
CA SER A 129 -15.93 -18.31 17.99
C SER A 129 -14.57 -17.68 18.30
N ILE A 130 -14.08 -17.84 19.54
CA ILE A 130 -12.78 -17.33 19.97
C ILE A 130 -11.65 -17.98 19.14
N THR A 131 -11.69 -19.30 18.96
CA THR A 131 -10.67 -20.02 18.18
C THR A 131 -10.65 -19.56 16.71
N ARG A 132 -11.84 -19.33 16.11
CA ARG A 132 -11.92 -18.81 14.74
C ARG A 132 -11.39 -17.39 14.64
N ARG A 133 -11.73 -16.53 15.60
CA ARG A 133 -11.23 -15.16 15.65
C ARG A 133 -9.71 -15.14 15.69
N ASN A 134 -9.08 -15.90 16.58
CA ASN A 134 -7.62 -15.97 16.71
C ASN A 134 -6.94 -16.50 15.42
N ARG A 135 -7.61 -17.42 14.70
CA ARG A 135 -7.10 -17.88 13.40
C ARG A 135 -7.22 -16.82 12.31
N MET A 136 -8.27 -16.01 12.35
CA MET A 136 -8.44 -14.90 11.40
C MET A 136 -7.42 -13.79 11.68
N ASP A 137 -7.20 -13.46 12.95
CA ASP A 137 -6.19 -12.46 13.33
C ASP A 137 -4.80 -12.86 12.85
N LYS A 138 -4.38 -14.12 13.04
CA LYS A 138 -3.10 -14.62 12.49
C LYS A 138 -3.03 -14.51 10.96
N LYS A 139 -4.12 -14.85 10.26
CA LYS A 139 -4.14 -14.74 8.79
C LYS A 139 -4.08 -13.29 8.31
N ILE A 140 -4.66 -12.36 9.05
CA ILE A 140 -4.57 -10.93 8.75
C ILE A 140 -3.13 -10.47 8.91
N GLU A 141 -2.50 -10.76 10.04
CA GLU A 141 -1.10 -10.44 10.34
C GLU A 141 -0.13 -11.03 9.29
N GLU A 142 -0.33 -12.30 8.91
CA GLU A 142 0.44 -12.94 7.83
C GLU A 142 0.30 -12.20 6.50
N LYS A 143 -0.91 -11.76 6.15
CA LYS A 143 -1.16 -11.03 4.89
C LYS A 143 -0.66 -9.60 4.92
N GLU A 144 -0.78 -8.91 6.03
CA GLU A 144 -0.20 -7.58 6.25
C GLU A 144 1.33 -7.63 6.11
N GLY A 145 1.98 -8.68 6.64
CA GLY A 145 3.41 -8.90 6.49
C GLY A 145 3.86 -9.20 5.04
N LEU A 146 2.95 -9.61 4.16
CA LEU A 146 3.23 -9.84 2.73
C LEU A 146 3.05 -8.60 1.86
N MET A 147 2.49 -7.51 2.40
CA MET A 147 2.33 -6.26 1.66
C MET A 147 3.69 -5.58 1.48
N VAL A 148 3.96 -5.17 0.26
CA VAL A 148 5.21 -4.48 -0.10
C VAL A 148 4.99 -2.97 0.03
N ASN A 149 5.92 -2.29 0.68
CA ASN A 149 5.91 -0.84 0.74
C ASN A 149 6.34 -0.27 -0.62
N ILE A 150 5.44 0.47 -1.26
CA ILE A 150 5.68 1.14 -2.54
C ILE A 150 5.78 2.63 -2.27
N GLU A 151 6.86 3.26 -2.75
CA GLU A 151 7.00 4.71 -2.69
C GLU A 151 6.01 5.35 -3.67
N ASP A 152 4.90 5.87 -3.16
CA ASP A 152 4.01 6.71 -3.95
C ASP A 152 4.59 8.13 -4.04
N ILE A 153 5.12 8.46 -5.20
CA ILE A 153 5.51 9.83 -5.52
C ILE A 153 4.22 10.60 -5.80
N PRO A 154 3.83 11.56 -4.94
CA PRO A 154 2.61 12.31 -5.15
C PRO A 154 2.71 13.09 -6.47
N LYS A 155 1.75 12.87 -7.36
CA LYS A 155 1.65 13.65 -8.60
C LYS A 155 1.39 15.10 -8.24
N LEU A 156 2.25 15.98 -8.72
CA LEU A 156 2.06 17.42 -8.57
C LEU A 156 0.80 17.80 -9.36
N THR A 157 -0.30 18.03 -8.68
CA THR A 157 -1.53 18.55 -9.28
C THR A 157 -1.52 20.06 -9.17
N MET A 158 -1.29 20.74 -10.29
CA MET A 158 -1.51 22.20 -10.35
C MET A 158 -2.99 22.45 -10.56
N TYR A 159 -3.62 23.06 -9.58
CA TYR A 159 -4.99 23.59 -9.75
C TYR A 159 -4.90 24.91 -10.48
N PHE A 160 -5.32 24.94 -11.74
CA PHE A 160 -5.52 26.20 -12.44
C PHE A 160 -6.76 26.90 -11.88
N GLN A 161 -6.57 27.99 -11.14
CA GLN A 161 -7.65 28.95 -10.95
C GLN A 161 -7.86 29.68 -12.26
N ALA A 162 -9.09 29.69 -12.73
CA ALA A 162 -9.45 30.50 -13.90
C ALA A 162 -9.16 31.98 -13.59
N ILE A 163 -8.14 32.52 -14.23
CA ILE A 163 -7.75 33.93 -14.07
C ILE A 163 -8.48 34.70 -15.16
N TYR A 164 -9.40 35.57 -14.74
CA TYR A 164 -10.23 36.40 -15.63
C TYR A 164 -9.49 37.62 -16.21
N HIS A 165 -8.18 37.72 -15.99
CA HIS A 165 -7.37 38.82 -16.53
C HIS A 165 -6.73 38.41 -17.86
N SER A 166 -6.83 39.30 -18.85
CA SER A 166 -6.27 39.12 -20.19
C SER A 166 -4.74 39.11 -20.21
N THR A 167 -4.10 39.64 -19.16
CA THR A 167 -2.65 39.71 -19.01
C THR A 167 -2.24 39.13 -17.66
N LEU A 168 -1.47 38.01 -17.68
CA LEU A 168 -0.98 37.32 -16.49
C LEU A 168 0.33 37.91 -15.95
N LEU A 169 1.15 38.40 -16.85
CA LEU A 169 2.43 39.01 -16.53
C LEU A 169 2.79 40.03 -17.60
N GLU A 170 3.07 41.27 -17.21
CA GLU A 170 3.61 42.31 -18.08
C GLU A 170 4.93 42.78 -17.50
N SER A 171 6.00 42.67 -18.28
CA SER A 171 7.31 43.25 -17.89
C SER A 171 7.73 44.32 -18.89
N ARG A 172 8.04 45.51 -18.38
CA ARG A 172 8.58 46.61 -19.18
C ARG A 172 9.99 46.93 -18.71
N GLY A 173 10.96 46.83 -19.62
CA GLY A 173 12.34 47.20 -19.38
C GLY A 173 13.16 46.20 -18.55
N LEU A 174 12.90 44.89 -18.71
CA LEU A 174 13.67 43.84 -18.06
C LEU A 174 15.06 43.76 -18.70
N GLY A 175 16.08 44.16 -17.98
CA GLY A 175 17.48 44.04 -18.42
C GLY A 175 18.15 42.90 -17.64
N LEU A 176 18.66 41.89 -18.32
CA LEU A 176 19.55 40.87 -17.75
C LEU A 176 20.98 41.38 -17.80
N LYS A 177 21.58 41.61 -16.62
CA LYS A 177 23.02 41.75 -16.49
C LYS A 177 23.62 40.36 -16.31
N VAL A 178 24.30 39.86 -17.32
CA VAL A 178 25.15 38.68 -17.20
C VAL A 178 26.53 39.18 -16.75
N GLY A 179 26.93 38.81 -15.54
CA GLY A 179 28.25 39.09 -14.97
C GLY A 179 29.26 38.06 -15.45
#